data_cd60edd418e8065a42875ab92b7d2628
#
_entry.id   cd60edd418e8065a42875ab92b7d2628
#
_cell.length_a   1.000
_cell.length_b   1.000
_cell.length_c   1.000
_cell.angle_alpha   90.00
_cell.angle_beta   90.00
_cell.angle_gamma   90.00
#
_symmetry.space_group_name_H-M   'P 1'
#
loop_
_entity.id
_entity.type
_entity.pdbx_description
1 polymer ?
#
loop_
_entity_poly.entity_id
_entity_poly.type
_entity_poly.pdbx_seq_one_letter_code
_entity_poly.pdbx_strand_id
1 'polypeptide(L)'
;MAKILDNRWVALSAGLFVQLVAGTAYAFGIYSNELKVSMNWSQRDVDRASSLGNIGMYFGVFAGLFYDRFGKPITGLIGTFITSTGYLLIYLLTTGVIPPNPYLGAFLFMYTWHGSAWLDVSAIATATKKFSRR
;
A
#
# COMPACT_ATOMS: atom_id res chain seq x y z
N MET A 1 -14.07 19.83 -15.70
CA MET A 1 -13.42 18.80 -14.86
C MET A 1 -12.54 17.83 -15.66
N ALA A 2 -12.99 17.27 -16.79
CA ALA A 2 -12.17 16.37 -17.62
C ALA A 2 -10.85 16.98 -18.14
N LYS A 3 -10.82 18.22 -18.57
CA LYS A 3 -9.59 18.91 -19.04
C LYS A 3 -8.51 19.10 -17.94
N ILE A 4 -8.91 19.24 -16.68
CA ILE A 4 -7.98 19.39 -15.55
C ILE A 4 -7.30 18.04 -15.26
N LEU A 5 -8.07 16.95 -15.28
CA LEU A 5 -7.54 15.58 -15.07
C LEU A 5 -6.69 15.09 -16.24
N ASP A 6 -6.79 15.72 -17.39
CA ASP A 6 -5.95 15.38 -18.56
C ASP A 6 -4.59 16.09 -18.55
N ASN A 7 -4.41 17.08 -17.66
CA ASN A 7 -3.13 17.77 -17.50
C ASN A 7 -2.10 16.82 -16.87
N ARG A 8 -0.97 16.63 -17.57
CA ARG A 8 0.13 15.77 -17.13
C ARG A 8 0.70 16.15 -15.76
N TRP A 9 0.73 17.45 -15.44
CA TRP A 9 1.24 17.94 -14.16
C TRP A 9 0.29 17.63 -13.00
N VAL A 10 -1.02 17.73 -13.20
CA VAL A 10 -2.02 17.34 -12.22
C VAL A 10 -1.95 15.83 -11.97
N ALA A 11 -1.78 15.02 -13.01
CA ALA A 11 -1.61 13.59 -12.86
C ALA A 11 -0.32 13.22 -12.11
N LEU A 12 0.77 13.94 -12.34
CA LEU A 12 2.02 13.76 -11.61
C LEU A 12 1.85 14.11 -10.13
N SER A 13 1.28 15.28 -9.83
CA SER A 13 1.04 15.70 -8.44
C SER A 13 0.17 14.71 -7.68
N ALA A 14 -0.95 14.28 -8.29
CA ALA A 14 -1.80 13.25 -7.70
C ALA A 14 -1.05 11.94 -7.48
N GLY A 15 -0.22 11.53 -8.45
CA GLY A 15 0.63 10.35 -8.33
C GLY A 15 1.63 10.45 -7.17
N LEU A 16 2.22 11.62 -6.93
CA LEU A 16 3.13 11.84 -5.80
C LEU A 16 2.41 11.68 -4.45
N PHE A 17 1.19 12.20 -4.31
CA PHE A 17 0.40 11.99 -3.09
C PHE A 17 0.07 10.51 -2.87
N VAL A 18 -0.30 9.78 -3.92
CA VAL A 18 -0.52 8.33 -3.85
C VAL A 18 0.77 7.62 -3.41
N GLN A 19 1.92 8.02 -3.94
CA GLN A 19 3.22 7.46 -3.58
C GLN A 19 3.63 7.75 -2.13
N LEU A 20 3.25 8.89 -1.56
CA LEU A 20 3.46 9.15 -0.13
C LEU A 20 2.71 8.14 0.73
N VAL A 21 1.46 7.81 0.38
CA VAL A 21 0.67 6.80 1.11
C VAL A 21 1.27 5.41 0.90
N ALA A 22 1.58 5.02 -0.33
CA ALA A 22 2.19 3.74 -0.63
C ALA A 22 3.57 3.58 0.04
N GLY A 23 4.33 4.68 0.14
CA GLY A 23 5.64 4.75 0.77
C GLY A 23 5.65 4.44 2.27
N THR A 24 4.52 4.47 2.95
CA THR A 24 4.43 4.12 4.38
C THR A 24 4.87 2.68 4.67
N ALA A 25 4.74 1.77 3.69
CA ALA A 25 5.25 0.41 3.80
C ALA A 25 6.79 0.39 3.96
N TYR A 26 7.51 1.25 3.24
CA TYR A 26 8.97 1.38 3.32
C TYR A 26 9.42 2.06 4.62
N ALA A 27 8.56 2.84 5.24
CA ALA A 27 8.81 3.50 6.52
C ALA A 27 8.63 2.56 7.73
N PHE A 28 8.34 1.27 7.52
CA PHE A 28 8.07 0.30 8.59
C PHE A 28 9.11 0.32 9.71
N GLY A 29 10.39 0.46 9.38
CA GLY A 29 11.48 0.52 10.36
C GLY A 29 11.33 1.66 11.37
N ILE A 30 10.67 2.77 10.99
CA ILE A 30 10.50 3.95 11.86
C ILE A 30 9.49 3.65 12.96
N TYR A 31 8.37 3.00 12.65
CA TYR A 31 7.28 2.75 13.58
C TYR A 31 7.24 1.30 14.12
N SER A 32 8.10 0.42 13.63
CA SER A 32 8.13 -0.98 14.05
C SER A 32 8.40 -1.17 15.54
N ASN A 33 9.23 -0.29 16.15
CA ASN A 33 9.53 -0.33 17.56
C ASN A 33 8.30 0.05 18.42
N GLU A 34 7.54 1.05 17.99
CA GLU A 34 6.29 1.45 18.63
C GLU A 34 5.24 0.34 18.54
N LEU A 35 5.14 -0.34 17.41
CA LEU A 35 4.28 -1.52 17.24
C LEU A 35 4.66 -2.64 18.19
N LYS A 36 5.97 -2.90 18.34
CA LYS A 36 6.50 -3.90 19.24
C LYS A 36 6.07 -3.64 20.69
N VAL A 37 6.19 -2.39 21.13
CA VAL A 37 5.83 -1.97 22.49
C VAL A 37 4.31 -1.98 22.69
N SER A 38 3.55 -1.38 21.79
CA SER A 38 2.09 -1.25 21.92
C SER A 38 1.35 -2.59 21.88
N MET A 39 1.85 -3.53 21.07
CA MET A 39 1.25 -4.86 20.94
C MET A 39 1.92 -5.95 21.80
N ASN A 40 2.94 -5.57 22.59
CA ASN A 40 3.75 -6.51 23.38
C ASN A 40 4.29 -7.68 22.54
N TRP A 41 4.75 -7.37 21.32
CA TRP A 41 5.31 -8.34 20.39
C TRP A 41 6.80 -8.57 20.63
N SER A 42 7.25 -9.80 20.36
CA SER A 42 8.67 -10.09 20.29
C SER A 42 9.31 -9.52 19.00
N GLN A 43 10.64 -9.44 18.98
CA GLN A 43 11.37 -9.06 17.76
C GLN A 43 11.04 -9.99 16.58
N ARG A 44 10.89 -11.30 16.85
CA ARG A 44 10.50 -12.29 15.83
C ARG A 44 9.13 -11.99 15.19
N ASP A 45 8.19 -11.47 15.98
CA ASP A 45 6.85 -11.16 15.49
C ASP A 45 6.88 -9.94 14.56
N VAL A 46 7.67 -8.92 14.92
CA VAL A 46 7.90 -7.74 14.07
C VAL A 46 8.61 -8.14 12.75
N ASP A 47 9.64 -8.98 12.84
CA ASP A 47 10.38 -9.46 11.66
C ASP A 47 9.48 -10.31 10.74
N ARG A 48 8.59 -11.13 11.34
CA ARG A 48 7.59 -11.89 10.58
C ARG A 48 6.59 -10.97 9.88
N ALA A 49 6.11 -9.93 10.55
CA ALA A 49 5.20 -8.95 9.97
C ALA A 49 5.84 -8.24 8.79
N SER A 50 7.10 -7.80 8.93
CA SER A 50 7.87 -7.19 7.85
C SER A 50 8.10 -8.15 6.67
N SER A 51 8.50 -9.39 6.97
CA SER A 51 8.77 -10.39 5.93
C SER A 51 7.53 -10.74 5.12
N LEU A 52 6.39 -10.97 5.78
CA LEU A 52 5.13 -11.24 5.09
C LEU A 52 4.62 -10.00 4.34
N GLY A 53 4.81 -8.79 4.90
CA GLY A 53 4.52 -7.55 4.21
C GLY A 53 5.28 -7.44 2.89
N ASN A 54 6.59 -7.69 2.90
CA ASN A 54 7.41 -7.70 1.69
C ASN A 54 6.93 -8.75 0.66
N ILE A 55 6.55 -9.95 1.11
CA ILE A 55 5.94 -10.95 0.23
C ILE A 55 4.68 -10.39 -0.43
N GLY A 56 3.81 -9.70 0.34
CA GLY A 56 2.63 -9.03 -0.21
C GLY A 56 2.96 -8.02 -1.30
N MET A 57 4.04 -7.26 -1.14
CA MET A 57 4.50 -6.29 -2.16
C MET A 57 4.97 -6.99 -3.45
N TYR A 58 5.68 -8.11 -3.36
CA TYR A 58 6.14 -8.85 -4.54
C TYR A 58 5.00 -9.38 -5.41
N PHE A 59 3.83 -9.66 -4.83
CA PHE A 59 2.62 -9.97 -5.59
C PHE A 59 2.06 -8.78 -6.39
N GLY A 60 2.65 -7.59 -6.30
CA GLY A 60 2.34 -6.43 -7.14
C GLY A 60 2.50 -6.66 -8.64
N VAL A 61 3.20 -7.73 -9.06
CA VAL A 61 3.23 -8.17 -10.47
C VAL A 61 1.82 -8.39 -11.03
N PHE A 62 0.93 -8.96 -10.24
CA PHE A 62 -0.48 -9.13 -10.64
C PHE A 62 -1.20 -7.80 -10.84
N ALA A 63 -0.86 -6.78 -10.04
CA ALA A 63 -1.39 -5.44 -10.23
C ALA A 63 -0.98 -4.83 -11.58
N GLY A 64 0.25 -5.12 -12.04
CA GLY A 64 0.73 -4.69 -13.37
C GLY A 64 -0.07 -5.33 -14.51
N LEU A 65 -0.24 -6.64 -14.47
CA LEU A 65 -1.05 -7.38 -15.46
C LEU A 65 -2.51 -6.91 -15.47
N PHE A 66 -3.05 -6.64 -14.28
CA PHE A 66 -4.40 -6.14 -14.14
C PHE A 66 -4.54 -4.71 -14.69
N TYR A 67 -3.55 -3.86 -14.42
CA TYR A 67 -3.50 -2.50 -14.95
C TYR A 67 -3.52 -2.47 -16.48
N ASP A 68 -2.77 -3.36 -17.11
CA ASP A 68 -2.71 -3.44 -18.58
C ASP A 68 -4.04 -3.84 -19.21
N ARG A 69 -4.84 -4.63 -18.50
CA ARG A 69 -6.16 -5.09 -18.98
C ARG A 69 -7.29 -4.13 -18.65
N PHE A 70 -7.34 -3.60 -17.44
CA PHE A 70 -8.49 -2.82 -16.91
C PHE A 70 -8.20 -1.32 -16.75
N GLY A 71 -6.93 -0.92 -16.84
CA GLY A 71 -6.51 0.48 -16.78
C GLY A 71 -6.41 1.05 -15.36
N LYS A 72 -5.99 2.32 -15.32
CA LYS A 72 -5.65 3.03 -14.08
C LYS A 72 -6.76 3.17 -13.05
N PRO A 73 -8.04 3.52 -13.41
CA PRO A 73 -9.02 3.85 -12.39
C PRO A 73 -9.38 2.65 -11.54
N ILE A 74 -9.56 1.49 -12.16
CA ILE A 74 -9.97 0.27 -11.45
C ILE A 74 -8.80 -0.25 -10.60
N THR A 75 -7.58 -0.29 -11.14
CA THR A 75 -6.39 -0.70 -10.40
C THR A 75 -6.14 0.19 -9.18
N GLY A 76 -6.25 1.51 -9.34
CA GLY A 76 -6.10 2.47 -8.24
C GLY A 76 -7.19 2.33 -7.18
N LEU A 77 -8.45 2.12 -7.58
CA LEU A 77 -9.56 1.90 -6.64
C LEU A 77 -9.36 0.62 -5.80
N ILE A 78 -8.95 -0.47 -6.44
CA ILE A 78 -8.64 -1.73 -5.73
C ILE A 78 -7.51 -1.51 -4.74
N GLY A 79 -6.41 -0.88 -5.15
CA GLY A 79 -5.29 -0.57 -4.28
C GLY A 79 -5.71 0.30 -3.09
N THR A 80 -6.52 1.35 -3.34
CA THR A 80 -7.03 2.23 -2.29
C THR A 80 -7.89 1.45 -1.29
N PHE A 81 -8.80 0.60 -1.78
CA PHE A 81 -9.68 -0.20 -0.91
C PHE A 81 -8.86 -1.16 -0.02
N ILE A 82 -7.93 -1.91 -0.61
CA ILE A 82 -7.08 -2.86 0.11
C ILE A 82 -6.22 -2.14 1.16
N THR A 83 -5.56 -1.05 0.76
CA THR A 83 -4.67 -0.30 1.65
C THR A 83 -5.43 0.35 2.80
N SER A 84 -6.57 1.00 2.51
CA SER A 84 -7.39 1.68 3.53
C SER A 84 -7.98 0.71 4.54
N THR A 85 -8.55 -0.40 4.07
CA THR A 85 -9.08 -1.45 4.96
C THR A 85 -7.96 -2.13 5.75
N GLY A 86 -6.80 -2.34 5.14
CA GLY A 86 -5.64 -2.91 5.82
C GLY A 86 -5.13 -2.04 6.96
N TYR A 87 -4.92 -0.74 6.73
CA TYR A 87 -4.50 0.18 7.79
C TYR A 87 -5.57 0.35 8.87
N LEU A 88 -6.86 0.36 8.51
CA LEU A 88 -7.93 0.38 9.49
C LEU A 88 -7.87 -0.84 10.43
N LEU A 89 -7.68 -2.03 9.87
CA LEU A 89 -7.57 -3.26 10.66
C LEU A 89 -6.30 -3.29 11.53
N ILE A 90 -5.16 -2.79 11.02
CA ILE A 90 -3.94 -2.62 11.81
C ILE A 90 -4.18 -1.63 12.96
N TYR A 91 -4.88 -0.52 12.71
CA TYR A 91 -5.26 0.41 13.76
C TYR A 91 -6.12 -0.24 14.85
N LEU A 92 -7.14 -1.02 14.48
CA LEU A 92 -7.97 -1.76 15.44
C LEU A 92 -7.18 -2.81 16.23
N LEU A 93 -6.16 -3.40 15.62
CA LEU A 93 -5.24 -4.31 16.28
C LEU A 93 -4.35 -3.57 17.29
N THR A 94 -3.83 -2.39 16.94
CA THR A 94 -2.96 -1.59 17.84
C THR A 94 -3.71 -0.96 18.99
N THR A 95 -5.00 -0.64 18.80
CA THR A 95 -5.86 -0.07 19.87
C THR A 95 -6.44 -1.15 20.79
N GLY A 96 -6.17 -2.43 20.53
CA GLY A 96 -6.65 -3.54 21.36
C GLY A 96 -8.13 -3.88 21.16
N VAL A 97 -8.81 -3.28 20.19
CA VAL A 97 -10.18 -3.65 19.79
C VAL A 97 -10.20 -5.08 19.24
N ILE A 98 -9.16 -5.43 18.50
CA ILE A 98 -8.88 -6.79 18.05
C ILE A 98 -7.71 -7.31 18.89
N PRO A 99 -7.77 -8.55 19.41
CA PRO A 99 -6.66 -9.12 20.17
C PRO A 99 -5.35 -9.06 19.36
N PRO A 100 -4.23 -8.61 19.93
CA PRO A 100 -2.97 -8.37 19.22
C PRO A 100 -2.23 -9.68 18.89
N ASN A 101 -2.84 -10.53 18.06
CA ASN A 101 -2.27 -11.78 17.60
C ASN A 101 -1.17 -11.50 16.56
N PRO A 102 0.09 -11.93 16.79
CA PRO A 102 1.21 -11.67 15.87
C PRO A 102 1.00 -12.27 14.46
N TYR A 103 0.34 -13.42 14.35
CA TYR A 103 0.06 -14.03 13.05
C TYR A 103 -0.97 -13.25 12.24
N LEU A 104 -2.02 -12.79 12.93
CA LEU A 104 -3.02 -11.91 12.31
C LEU A 104 -2.37 -10.60 11.87
N GLY A 105 -1.54 -10.00 12.72
CA GLY A 105 -0.80 -8.78 12.40
C GLY A 105 0.08 -8.96 11.16
N ALA A 106 0.85 -10.04 11.11
CA ALA A 106 1.70 -10.34 9.95
C ALA A 106 0.89 -10.50 8.65
N PHE A 107 -0.28 -11.15 8.72
CA PHE A 107 -1.19 -11.26 7.59
C PHE A 107 -1.76 -9.89 7.16
N LEU A 108 -2.12 -9.05 8.12
CA LEU A 108 -2.63 -7.69 7.84
C LEU A 108 -1.56 -6.81 7.19
N PHE A 109 -0.30 -6.92 7.59
CA PHE A 109 0.81 -6.23 6.91
C PHE A 109 0.98 -6.73 5.48
N MET A 110 0.93 -8.06 5.26
CA MET A 110 0.96 -8.64 3.92
C MET A 110 -0.17 -8.09 3.05
N TYR A 111 -1.40 -8.08 3.56
CA TYR A 111 -2.57 -7.57 2.87
C TYR A 111 -2.44 -6.08 2.54
N THR A 112 -2.04 -5.25 3.52
CA THR A 112 -1.91 -3.80 3.37
C THR A 112 -0.84 -3.43 2.36
N TRP A 113 0.34 -4.06 2.45
CA TRP A 113 1.44 -3.78 1.54
C TRP A 113 1.18 -4.32 0.13
N HIS A 114 0.41 -5.38 -0.01
CA HIS A 114 -0.11 -5.78 -1.32
C HIS A 114 -0.96 -4.67 -1.95
N GLY A 115 -1.85 -4.05 -1.18
CA GLY A 115 -2.63 -2.89 -1.64
C GLY A 115 -1.74 -1.70 -2.04
N SER A 116 -0.68 -1.42 -1.27
CA SER A 116 0.30 -0.38 -1.59
C SER A 116 0.97 -0.64 -2.95
N ALA A 117 1.31 -1.89 -3.27
CA ALA A 117 1.87 -2.24 -4.58
C ALA A 117 0.90 -1.95 -5.74
N TRP A 118 -0.42 -2.12 -5.55
CA TRP A 118 -1.43 -1.73 -6.53
C TRP A 118 -1.50 -0.22 -6.75
N LEU A 119 -1.35 0.56 -5.69
CA LEU A 119 -1.27 2.02 -5.75
C LEU A 119 -0.02 2.48 -6.50
N ASP A 120 1.15 1.89 -6.21
CA ASP A 120 2.41 2.16 -6.87
C ASP A 120 2.30 1.95 -8.38
N VAL A 121 1.82 0.78 -8.81
CA VAL A 121 1.63 0.45 -10.22
C VAL A 121 0.69 1.44 -10.89
N SER A 122 -0.44 1.77 -10.27
CA SER A 122 -1.41 2.72 -10.82
C SER A 122 -0.81 4.12 -10.99
N ALA A 123 -0.06 4.61 -10.01
CA ALA A 123 0.56 5.94 -10.03
C ALA A 123 1.68 6.03 -11.06
N ILE A 124 2.65 5.10 -11.02
CA ILE A 124 3.83 5.10 -11.88
C ILE A 124 3.43 4.88 -13.34
N ALA A 125 2.60 3.88 -13.63
CA ALA A 125 2.18 3.60 -15.00
C ALA A 125 1.35 4.75 -15.60
N THR A 126 0.55 5.44 -14.77
CA THR A 126 -0.20 6.63 -15.22
C THR A 126 0.75 7.77 -15.57
N ALA A 127 1.72 8.08 -14.70
CA ALA A 127 2.71 9.11 -14.95
C ALA A 127 3.50 8.82 -16.24
N THR A 128 4.05 7.62 -16.35
CA THR A 128 4.83 7.18 -17.51
C THR A 128 4.05 7.31 -18.81
N LYS A 129 2.81 6.82 -18.88
CA LYS A 129 1.96 6.91 -20.08
C LYS A 129 1.65 8.37 -20.46
N LYS A 130 1.47 9.27 -19.50
CA LYS A 130 1.18 10.70 -19.79
C LYS A 130 2.41 11.48 -20.26
N PHE A 131 3.59 11.13 -19.78
CA PHE A 131 4.84 11.80 -20.20
C PHE A 131 5.46 11.18 -21.45
N SER A 132 5.17 9.92 -21.77
CA SER A 132 5.61 9.25 -22.99
C SER A 132 4.82 9.68 -24.25
N ARG A 133 3.62 10.21 -24.12
CA ARG A 133 2.86 10.77 -25.24
C ARG A 133 3.36 12.18 -25.54
N ARG A 134 4.38 12.28 -26.42
CA ARG A 134 4.80 13.51 -27.09
C ARG A 134 4.06 13.67 -28.42
#